data_f1cc8fdb58d315d53193c5bd8cf9bce4
#
_entry.id   f1cc8fdb58d315d53193c5bd8cf9bce4
#
_cell.length_a   1.000
_cell.length_b   1.000
_cell.length_c   1.000
_cell.angle_alpha   90.00
_cell.angle_beta   90.00
_cell.angle_gamma   90.00
#
_symmetry.space_group_name_H-M   'P 1'
#
loop_
_entity.id
_entity.type
_entity.pdbx_description
1 polymer ?
#
loop_
_entity_poly.entity_id
_entity_poly.type
_entity_poly.pdbx_seq_one_letter_code
_entity_poly.pdbx_strand_id
1 'polypeptide(L)'
;MREGALALLRLAAVALAAPVVVAQAATAQQLLGGYAAQAAREMPAFTQFSAARGAEFYRAERPRADGVKAGCAGCHTADPRASGRTRANKDIAPLAPVANPQRFTDPAQVEKWFGRNCKDVLERDCTAQEKGDFIAYLLSVR
;
A
#
# COMPACT_ATOMS: atom_id res chain seq x y z
N MET A 1 40.23 -57.62 -20.13
CA MET A 1 39.36 -56.68 -20.85
C MET A 1 38.18 -56.37 -19.93
N ARG A 2 38.13 -55.19 -19.29
CA ARG A 2 37.04 -54.73 -18.44
C ARG A 2 36.70 -53.31 -18.87
N GLU A 3 35.56 -53.20 -19.53
CA GLU A 3 35.02 -51.89 -19.91
C GLU A 3 34.31 -51.28 -18.68
N GLY A 4 34.80 -50.10 -18.29
CA GLY A 4 34.18 -49.28 -17.23
C GLY A 4 33.20 -48.31 -17.83
N ALA A 5 31.92 -48.49 -17.54
CA ALA A 5 30.87 -47.56 -17.89
C ALA A 5 30.88 -46.34 -16.93
N LEU A 6 31.23 -45.16 -17.44
CA LEU A 6 31.05 -43.88 -16.72
C LEU A 6 29.59 -43.48 -16.80
N ALA A 7 28.89 -43.54 -15.65
CA ALA A 7 27.56 -42.97 -15.48
C ALA A 7 27.68 -41.46 -15.21
N LEU A 8 27.31 -40.65 -16.22
CA LEU A 8 27.19 -39.19 -16.08
C LEU A 8 25.92 -38.85 -15.31
N LEU A 9 26.08 -38.49 -14.02
CA LEU A 9 25.03 -37.90 -13.19
C LEU A 9 24.74 -36.47 -13.67
N ARG A 10 23.64 -36.26 -14.36
CA ARG A 10 23.13 -34.93 -14.68
C ARG A 10 22.38 -34.39 -13.47
N LEU A 11 22.99 -33.50 -12.71
CA LEU A 11 22.33 -32.70 -11.69
C LEU A 11 21.45 -31.64 -12.39
N ALA A 12 20.16 -31.84 -12.38
CA ALA A 12 19.19 -30.84 -12.80
C ALA A 12 19.10 -29.79 -11.70
N ALA A 13 19.62 -28.58 -11.94
CA ALA A 13 19.42 -27.45 -11.06
C ALA A 13 17.97 -26.96 -11.22
N VAL A 14 17.12 -27.26 -10.24
CA VAL A 14 15.79 -26.67 -10.11
C VAL A 14 15.98 -25.26 -9.59
N ALA A 15 15.84 -24.28 -10.47
CA ALA A 15 15.79 -22.86 -10.08
C ALA A 15 14.47 -22.59 -9.34
N LEU A 16 14.54 -22.44 -8.03
CA LEU A 16 13.44 -21.96 -7.21
C LEU A 16 13.24 -20.44 -7.46
N ALA A 17 12.42 -20.10 -8.43
CA ALA A 17 11.91 -18.74 -8.62
C ALA A 17 10.63 -18.58 -7.81
N ALA A 18 10.74 -18.06 -6.59
CA ALA A 18 9.69 -17.49 -5.76
C ALA A 18 10.39 -16.75 -4.59
N PRO A 19 9.99 -15.67 -4.08
CA PRO A 19 8.67 -15.18 -3.69
C PRO A 19 8.58 -13.67 -3.41
N VAL A 20 8.85 -12.81 -4.37
CA VAL A 20 8.74 -11.35 -4.15
C VAL A 20 7.28 -10.96 -3.85
N VAL A 21 6.33 -11.62 -4.46
CA VAL A 21 4.88 -11.36 -4.26
C VAL A 21 4.41 -11.76 -2.87
N VAL A 22 4.96 -12.83 -2.31
CA VAL A 22 4.59 -13.30 -0.96
C VAL A 22 5.08 -12.33 0.12
N ALA A 23 6.28 -11.75 -0.04
CA ALA A 23 6.82 -10.79 0.92
C ALA A 23 6.02 -9.48 0.97
N GLN A 24 5.53 -8.98 -0.17
CA GLN A 24 4.70 -7.78 -0.24
C GLN A 24 3.32 -7.99 0.40
N ALA A 25 2.68 -9.12 0.10
CA ALA A 25 1.40 -9.46 0.72
C ALA A 25 1.53 -9.60 2.24
N ALA A 26 2.61 -10.21 2.73
CA ALA A 26 2.88 -10.34 4.16
C ALA A 26 3.04 -8.97 4.84
N THR A 27 3.75 -8.02 4.22
CA THR A 27 3.94 -6.68 4.81
C THR A 27 2.64 -5.88 4.83
N ALA A 28 1.85 -5.89 3.76
CA ALA A 28 0.54 -5.23 3.73
C ALA A 28 -0.42 -5.82 4.78
N GLN A 29 -0.43 -7.14 4.98
CA GLN A 29 -1.23 -7.81 6.01
C GLN A 29 -0.76 -7.45 7.43
N GLN A 30 0.54 -7.33 7.65
CA GLN A 30 1.09 -6.88 8.95
C GLN A 30 0.65 -5.46 9.27
N LEU A 31 0.70 -4.54 8.29
CA LEU A 31 0.21 -3.17 8.44
C LEU A 31 -1.28 -3.15 8.80
N LEU A 32 -2.10 -3.88 8.04
CA LEU A 32 -3.54 -3.98 8.32
C LEU A 32 -3.82 -4.59 9.70
N GLY A 33 -3.08 -5.63 10.10
CA GLY A 33 -3.20 -6.22 11.44
C GLY A 33 -2.88 -5.22 12.55
N GLY A 34 -1.81 -4.45 12.40
CA GLY A 34 -1.43 -3.38 13.33
C GLY A 34 -2.49 -2.29 13.46
N TYR A 35 -2.99 -1.79 12.32
CA TYR A 35 -4.06 -0.79 12.31
C TYR A 35 -5.39 -1.34 12.83
N ALA A 36 -5.73 -2.61 12.59
CA ALA A 36 -6.94 -3.22 13.14
C ALA A 36 -6.89 -3.27 14.67
N ALA A 37 -5.76 -3.69 15.22
CA ALA A 37 -5.55 -3.71 16.67
C ALA A 37 -5.64 -2.30 17.29
N GLN A 38 -5.14 -1.29 16.58
CA GLN A 38 -5.24 0.12 17.01
C GLN A 38 -6.67 0.65 16.87
N ALA A 39 -7.34 0.42 15.74
CA ALA A 39 -8.70 0.87 15.49
C ALA A 39 -9.70 0.27 16.49
N ALA A 40 -9.53 -1.00 16.88
CA ALA A 40 -10.35 -1.63 17.90
C ALA A 40 -10.21 -0.98 19.29
N ARG A 41 -9.03 -0.43 19.61
CA ARG A 41 -8.83 0.32 20.86
C ARG A 41 -9.40 1.73 20.81
N GLU A 42 -9.31 2.39 19.64
CA GLU A 42 -9.79 3.76 19.44
C GLU A 42 -11.31 3.84 19.27
N MET A 43 -11.90 2.79 18.69
CA MET A 43 -13.31 2.73 18.31
C MET A 43 -13.93 1.38 18.67
N PRO A 44 -14.69 1.28 19.77
CA PRO A 44 -15.33 0.00 20.15
C PRO A 44 -16.26 -0.59 19.07
N ALA A 45 -16.81 0.24 18.16
CA ALA A 45 -17.64 -0.19 17.04
C ALA A 45 -16.84 -0.65 15.80
N PHE A 46 -15.51 -0.61 15.83
CA PHE A 46 -14.69 -1.10 14.72
C PHE A 46 -14.86 -2.60 14.54
N THR A 47 -15.17 -3.03 13.32
CA THR A 47 -15.30 -4.45 12.97
C THR A 47 -14.28 -4.89 11.94
N GLN A 48 -14.11 -4.10 10.88
CA GLN A 48 -13.19 -4.41 9.79
C GLN A 48 -12.90 -3.19 8.92
N PHE A 49 -11.84 -3.26 8.14
CA PHE A 49 -11.56 -2.30 7.08
C PHE A 49 -12.47 -2.51 5.87
N SER A 50 -12.70 -1.41 5.13
CA SER A 50 -13.56 -1.40 3.95
C SER A 50 -12.87 -0.71 2.78
N ALA A 51 -12.71 -1.44 1.67
CA ALA A 51 -12.20 -0.86 0.43
C ALA A 51 -13.14 0.25 -0.11
N ALA A 52 -14.46 0.13 0.09
CA ALA A 52 -15.43 1.14 -0.32
C ALA A 52 -15.22 2.46 0.46
N ARG A 53 -15.13 2.39 1.81
CA ARG A 53 -14.81 3.58 2.63
C ARG A 53 -13.43 4.17 2.27
N GLY A 54 -12.45 3.31 2.00
CA GLY A 54 -11.12 3.74 1.55
C GLY A 54 -11.16 4.47 0.21
N ALA A 55 -11.99 4.01 -0.74
CA ALA A 55 -12.20 4.67 -2.02
C ALA A 55 -12.87 6.05 -1.86
N GLU A 56 -13.86 6.16 -0.99
CA GLU A 56 -14.51 7.43 -0.65
C GLU A 56 -13.51 8.38 0.01
N PHE A 57 -12.76 7.89 1.00
CA PHE A 57 -11.73 8.65 1.69
C PHE A 57 -10.67 9.20 0.72
N TYR A 58 -10.23 8.38 -0.23
CA TYR A 58 -9.25 8.72 -1.25
C TYR A 58 -9.72 9.85 -2.18
N ARG A 59 -11.00 9.79 -2.61
CA ARG A 59 -11.58 10.74 -3.57
C ARG A 59 -12.13 12.00 -2.93
N ALA A 60 -12.44 11.97 -1.64
CA ALA A 60 -13.07 13.09 -0.97
C ALA A 60 -12.15 14.32 -0.91
N GLU A 61 -12.66 15.44 -1.40
CA GLU A 61 -12.07 16.75 -1.21
C GLU A 61 -12.62 17.39 0.06
N ARG A 62 -11.75 17.96 0.88
CA ARG A 62 -12.11 18.58 2.15
C ARG A 62 -11.61 20.01 2.19
N PRO A 63 -12.40 20.96 2.71
CA PRO A 63 -11.95 22.33 2.91
C PRO A 63 -10.84 22.35 3.97
N ARG A 64 -9.82 23.14 3.73
CA ARG A 64 -8.73 23.42 4.66
C ARG A 64 -8.91 24.81 5.26
N ALA A 65 -8.16 25.11 6.31
CA ALA A 65 -8.19 26.41 6.98
C ALA A 65 -7.83 27.58 6.03
N ASP A 66 -7.01 27.32 5.01
CA ASP A 66 -6.64 28.28 3.95
C ASP A 66 -7.74 28.48 2.88
N GLY A 67 -8.90 27.83 3.01
CA GLY A 67 -10.01 27.86 2.05
C GLY A 67 -9.80 27.00 0.81
N VAL A 68 -8.64 26.35 0.64
CA VAL A 68 -8.36 25.46 -0.48
C VAL A 68 -8.90 24.07 -0.17
N LYS A 69 -9.54 23.42 -1.15
CA LYS A 69 -9.92 22.02 -1.02
C LYS A 69 -8.74 21.11 -1.30
N ALA A 70 -8.58 20.07 -0.49
CA ALA A 70 -7.55 19.06 -0.66
C ALA A 70 -8.11 17.65 -0.51
N GLY A 71 -7.55 16.71 -1.28
CA GLY A 71 -7.84 15.29 -1.23
C GLY A 71 -6.67 14.50 -1.79
N CYS A 72 -6.62 13.19 -1.48
CA CYS A 72 -5.53 12.34 -1.95
C CYS A 72 -5.48 12.30 -3.48
N ALA A 73 -6.65 12.18 -4.13
CA ALA A 73 -6.78 12.15 -5.59
C ALA A 73 -6.30 13.43 -6.29
N GLY A 74 -6.24 14.57 -5.59
CA GLY A 74 -5.76 15.84 -6.16
C GLY A 74 -4.29 15.80 -6.60
N CYS A 75 -3.45 15.03 -5.89
CA CYS A 75 -2.05 14.81 -6.27
C CYS A 75 -1.82 13.42 -6.88
N HIS A 76 -2.58 12.42 -6.46
CA HIS A 76 -2.40 11.02 -6.87
C HIS A 76 -3.33 10.59 -8.01
N THR A 77 -4.08 11.51 -8.61
CA THR A 77 -5.10 11.29 -9.66
C THR A 77 -6.31 10.48 -9.18
N ALA A 78 -7.37 10.45 -9.99
CA ALA A 78 -8.56 9.63 -9.68
C ALA A 78 -8.30 8.12 -9.84
N ASP A 79 -7.33 7.75 -10.69
CA ASP A 79 -6.88 6.36 -10.87
C ASP A 79 -5.56 6.14 -10.10
N PRO A 80 -5.55 5.38 -8.99
CA PRO A 80 -4.34 5.17 -8.21
C PRO A 80 -3.28 4.31 -8.90
N ARG A 81 -3.55 3.79 -10.11
CA ARG A 81 -2.57 3.11 -10.98
C ARG A 81 -1.77 4.10 -11.82
N ALA A 82 -2.24 5.32 -11.95
CA ALA A 82 -1.54 6.35 -12.70
C ALA A 82 -0.50 7.08 -11.83
N SER A 83 0.55 7.60 -12.46
CA SER A 83 1.48 8.53 -11.82
C SER A 83 0.79 9.86 -11.54
N GLY A 84 0.99 10.37 -10.34
CA GLY A 84 0.50 11.68 -9.91
C GLY A 84 1.56 12.77 -10.00
N ARG A 85 1.21 13.96 -9.49
CA ARG A 85 2.12 15.10 -9.40
C ARG A 85 1.93 15.87 -8.10
N THR A 86 3.04 16.29 -7.49
CA THR A 86 3.00 17.22 -6.36
C THR A 86 2.62 18.62 -6.83
N ARG A 87 2.24 19.50 -5.89
CA ARG A 87 2.06 20.95 -6.18
C ARG A 87 3.31 21.60 -6.76
N ALA A 88 4.49 21.08 -6.49
CA ALA A 88 5.78 21.53 -7.05
C ALA A 88 6.11 20.83 -8.39
N ASN A 89 5.12 20.23 -9.04
CA ASN A 89 5.23 19.54 -10.34
C ASN A 89 6.26 18.38 -10.38
N LYS A 90 6.51 17.76 -9.23
CA LYS A 90 7.34 16.54 -9.15
C LYS A 90 6.47 15.30 -9.32
N ASP A 91 6.98 14.32 -10.04
CA ASP A 91 6.27 13.05 -10.25
C ASP A 91 6.09 12.27 -8.94
N ILE A 92 4.92 11.65 -8.82
CA ILE A 92 4.58 10.72 -7.74
C ILE A 92 4.28 9.37 -8.40
N ALA A 93 5.01 8.34 -8.00
CA ALA A 93 4.79 6.99 -8.50
C ALA A 93 3.37 6.48 -8.11
N PRO A 94 2.77 5.58 -8.91
CA PRO A 94 1.46 5.00 -8.64
C PRO A 94 1.29 4.52 -7.21
N LEU A 95 0.08 4.66 -6.64
CA LEU A 95 -0.24 4.22 -5.28
C LEU A 95 -0.70 2.77 -5.22
N ALA A 96 -1.40 2.29 -6.26
CA ALA A 96 -1.90 0.93 -6.28
C ALA A 96 -0.76 -0.08 -6.46
N PRO A 97 -0.64 -1.13 -5.60
CA PRO A 97 0.40 -2.14 -5.70
C PRO A 97 0.45 -2.88 -7.04
N VAL A 98 -0.68 -3.01 -7.74
CA VAL A 98 -0.73 -3.61 -9.08
C VAL A 98 0.11 -2.84 -10.10
N ALA A 99 0.25 -1.53 -9.95
CA ALA A 99 1.07 -0.67 -10.82
C ALA A 99 2.43 -0.32 -10.20
N ASN A 100 2.57 -0.45 -8.88
CA ASN A 100 3.82 -0.19 -8.17
C ASN A 100 4.03 -1.20 -7.04
N PRO A 101 4.67 -2.35 -7.34
CA PRO A 101 4.88 -3.42 -6.37
C PRO A 101 5.70 -3.04 -5.13
N GLN A 102 6.35 -1.89 -5.10
CA GLN A 102 7.08 -1.42 -3.92
C GLN A 102 6.18 -0.77 -2.86
N ARG A 103 4.89 -0.56 -3.15
CA ARG A 103 3.95 -0.02 -2.16
C ARG A 103 3.72 -1.00 -1.01
N PHE A 104 3.68 -0.47 0.20
CA PHE A 104 3.45 -1.22 1.44
C PHE A 104 4.50 -2.29 1.77
N THR A 105 5.71 -2.19 1.20
CA THR A 105 6.82 -3.12 1.50
C THR A 105 7.67 -2.67 2.69
N ASP A 106 7.59 -1.40 3.08
CA ASP A 106 8.32 -0.80 4.21
C ASP A 106 7.34 -0.09 5.15
N PRO A 107 7.04 -0.66 6.33
CA PRO A 107 6.12 -0.07 7.31
C PRO A 107 6.55 1.33 7.79
N ALA A 108 7.84 1.58 7.95
CA ALA A 108 8.34 2.87 8.40
C ALA A 108 8.08 3.97 7.35
N GLN A 109 8.24 3.64 6.08
CA GLN A 109 7.90 4.54 4.98
C GLN A 109 6.39 4.79 4.89
N VAL A 110 5.57 3.78 5.11
CA VAL A 110 4.11 3.91 5.12
C VAL A 110 3.67 4.88 6.21
N GLU A 111 4.16 4.70 7.45
CA GLU A 111 3.86 5.60 8.56
C GLU A 111 4.34 7.03 8.30
N LYS A 112 5.55 7.20 7.80
CA LYS A 112 6.10 8.51 7.44
C LYS A 112 5.18 9.24 6.45
N TRP A 113 4.70 8.54 5.42
CA TRP A 113 3.86 9.16 4.39
C TRP A 113 2.44 9.43 4.89
N PHE A 114 1.85 8.57 5.71
CA PHE A 114 0.59 8.89 6.37
C PHE A 114 0.72 10.11 7.28
N GLY A 115 1.74 10.14 8.15
CA GLY A 115 1.96 11.27 9.06
C GLY A 115 2.11 12.61 8.33
N ARG A 116 2.74 12.62 7.15
CA ARG A 116 2.88 13.82 6.34
C ARG A 116 1.60 14.16 5.56
N ASN A 117 1.11 13.20 4.77
CA ASN A 117 0.04 13.47 3.82
C ASN A 117 -1.30 13.72 4.49
N CYS A 118 -1.58 13.06 5.63
CA CYS A 118 -2.79 13.33 6.39
C CYS A 118 -2.80 14.76 6.94
N LYS A 119 -1.67 15.25 7.44
CA LYS A 119 -1.54 16.66 7.88
C LYS A 119 -1.70 17.62 6.71
N ASP A 120 -1.14 17.30 5.54
CA ASP A 120 -1.26 18.14 4.35
C ASP A 120 -2.70 18.20 3.80
N VAL A 121 -3.50 17.12 3.95
CA VAL A 121 -4.84 17.02 3.37
C VAL A 121 -5.94 17.25 4.39
N LEU A 122 -5.80 16.74 5.61
CA LEU A 122 -6.83 16.74 6.66
C LEU A 122 -6.54 17.74 7.78
N GLU A 123 -5.35 18.34 7.81
CA GLU A 123 -4.83 19.19 8.90
C GLU A 123 -4.79 18.46 10.25
N ARG A 124 -4.78 17.12 10.23
CA ARG A 124 -4.65 16.23 11.40
C ARG A 124 -4.00 14.90 11.01
N ASP A 125 -3.69 14.09 11.99
CA ASP A 125 -3.30 12.70 11.73
C ASP A 125 -4.51 11.88 11.25
N CYS A 126 -4.26 10.89 10.41
CA CYS A 126 -5.26 9.89 10.05
C CYS A 126 -5.49 8.91 11.20
N THR A 127 -6.74 8.53 11.43
CA THR A 127 -7.08 7.47 12.37
C THR A 127 -6.57 6.11 11.85
N ALA A 128 -6.46 5.12 12.73
CA ALA A 128 -6.09 3.76 12.33
C ALA A 128 -7.09 3.16 11.33
N GLN A 129 -8.39 3.47 11.47
CA GLN A 129 -9.40 3.04 10.51
C GLN A 129 -9.19 3.67 9.13
N GLU A 130 -8.94 4.99 9.05
CA GLU A 130 -8.70 5.67 7.78
C GLU A 130 -7.47 5.10 7.05
N LYS A 131 -6.39 4.83 7.78
CA LYS A 131 -5.18 4.20 7.24
C LYS A 131 -5.47 2.80 6.69
N GLY A 132 -6.17 1.99 7.45
CA GLY A 132 -6.50 0.62 7.05
C GLY A 132 -7.50 0.56 5.89
N ASP A 133 -8.55 1.40 5.91
CA ASP A 133 -9.51 1.51 4.81
C ASP A 133 -8.82 1.95 3.51
N PHE A 134 -7.91 2.92 3.60
CA PHE A 134 -7.10 3.38 2.47
C PHE A 134 -6.24 2.26 1.87
N ILE A 135 -5.51 1.50 2.70
CA ILE A 135 -4.71 0.36 2.23
C ILE A 135 -5.61 -0.72 1.63
N ALA A 136 -6.74 -1.05 2.29
CA ALA A 136 -7.70 -2.03 1.77
C ALA A 136 -8.23 -1.64 0.38
N TYR A 137 -8.51 -0.35 0.16
CA TYR A 137 -8.88 0.16 -1.15
C TYR A 137 -7.77 -0.05 -2.18
N LEU A 138 -6.54 0.39 -1.91
CA LEU A 138 -5.44 0.29 -2.87
C LEU A 138 -5.08 -1.16 -3.22
N LEU A 139 -5.20 -2.09 -2.27
CA LEU A 139 -5.04 -3.53 -2.50
C LEU A 139 -6.17 -4.13 -3.35
N SER A 140 -7.35 -3.53 -3.35
CA SER A 140 -8.52 -4.00 -4.13
C SER A 140 -8.46 -3.58 -5.61
N VAL A 141 -7.62 -2.61 -5.96
CA VAL A 141 -7.44 -2.11 -7.34
C VAL A 141 -6.80 -3.19 -8.21
N ARG A 142 -7.40 -3.45 -9.39
CA ARG A 142 -6.96 -4.46 -10.36
C ARG A 142 -6.44 -3.81 -11.64
#